data_2bce6ddd79898affb0a957447bea5577
#
_entry.id   2bce6ddd79898affb0a957447bea5577
#
_cell.length_a   1.000
_cell.length_b   1.000
_cell.length_c   1.000
_cell.angle_alpha   90.00
_cell.angle_beta   90.00
_cell.angle_gamma   90.00
#
_symmetry.space_group_name_H-M   'P 1'
#
loop_
_entity.id
_entity.type
_entity.pdbx_description
1 polymer ?
#
loop_
_entity_poly.entity_id
_entity_poly.type
_entity_poly.pdbx_seq_one_letter_code
_entity_poly.pdbx_strand_id
1 'polypeptide(L)'
;NSDRAQAIRADIASRYDVTCVCADCLELDEAAVTAIIKGVLYEFPVKELDLFLPPWVDALPYDHPIKSGLYTAIREGAAGMHRIRDVERTVTAIGECDTVSSARITSISLGTGLAAAQLELPRGLFYDTLSEQSGFTIHDDGDLMELLSSLAHVKTEYDKVAGALEEVKSTGYGIVVPSTDELVLEEPEIVKQGGRYGVRLKASAPSIHMIRADIETEVSPIVGNEKQSEEMVNFLLQEFEGDTKAIWQSNIFGKSFHELVSEDLNGKLKRMPDDARAKLQETLQRII
;
A
#
# COMPACT_ATOMS: atom_id res chain seq x y z
N ASN A 1 -30.86 46.61 -25.00
CA ASN A 1 -31.02 45.15 -25.34
C ASN A 1 -31.58 44.89 -26.76
N SER A 2 -31.24 45.72 -27.74
CA SER A 2 -31.57 45.41 -29.12
C SER A 2 -30.68 44.28 -29.67
N ASP A 3 -31.18 43.45 -30.57
CA ASP A 3 -30.41 42.38 -31.23
C ASP A 3 -29.11 42.91 -31.85
N ARG A 4 -29.14 44.17 -32.33
CA ARG A 4 -27.98 44.87 -32.87
C ARG A 4 -26.92 45.12 -31.80
N ALA A 5 -27.29 45.50 -30.56
CA ALA A 5 -26.35 45.69 -29.47
C ALA A 5 -25.70 44.37 -29.03
N GLN A 6 -26.46 43.29 -29.01
CA GLN A 6 -25.95 41.95 -28.72
C GLN A 6 -24.95 41.45 -29.77
N ALA A 7 -25.27 41.70 -31.08
CA ALA A 7 -24.36 41.36 -32.16
C ALA A 7 -23.03 42.15 -32.08
N ILE A 8 -23.07 43.43 -31.77
CA ILE A 8 -21.91 44.28 -31.62
C ILE A 8 -21.09 43.83 -30.39
N ARG A 9 -21.76 43.50 -29.29
CA ARG A 9 -21.11 42.94 -28.11
C ARG A 9 -20.33 41.68 -28.44
N ALA A 10 -20.94 40.75 -29.16
CA ALA A 10 -20.32 39.49 -29.54
C ALA A 10 -19.08 39.71 -30.45
N ASP A 11 -19.20 40.62 -31.42
CA ASP A 11 -18.08 40.99 -32.32
C ASP A 11 -16.90 41.60 -31.55
N ILE A 12 -17.16 42.54 -30.64
CA ILE A 12 -16.11 43.16 -29.80
C ILE A 12 -15.47 42.12 -28.89
N ALA A 13 -16.28 41.32 -28.20
CA ALA A 13 -15.76 40.28 -27.28
C ALA A 13 -14.87 39.27 -28.02
N SER A 14 -15.28 38.83 -29.22
CA SER A 14 -14.53 37.90 -30.06
C SER A 14 -13.25 38.52 -30.63
N ARG A 15 -13.27 39.78 -31.05
CA ARG A 15 -12.16 40.46 -31.71
C ARG A 15 -11.02 40.84 -30.74
N TYR A 16 -11.37 41.27 -29.56
CA TYR A 16 -10.42 41.81 -28.56
C TYR A 16 -10.20 40.90 -27.36
N ASP A 17 -10.88 39.76 -27.31
CA ASP A 17 -10.82 38.82 -26.19
C ASP A 17 -11.06 39.50 -24.83
N VAL A 18 -12.14 40.29 -24.73
CA VAL A 18 -12.52 41.01 -23.51
C VAL A 18 -13.99 40.77 -23.17
N THR A 19 -14.30 40.83 -21.89
CA THR A 19 -15.70 40.77 -21.43
C THR A 19 -16.41 42.05 -21.80
N CYS A 20 -17.51 41.95 -22.53
CA CYS A 20 -18.36 43.06 -22.94
C CYS A 20 -19.72 42.97 -22.28
N VAL A 21 -20.16 44.03 -21.65
CA VAL A 21 -21.51 44.15 -21.02
C VAL A 21 -22.34 45.16 -21.79
N CYS A 22 -23.54 44.78 -22.18
CA CYS A 22 -24.52 45.72 -22.71
C CYS A 22 -25.31 46.31 -21.55
N ALA A 23 -25.35 47.64 -21.44
CA ALA A 23 -26.16 48.34 -20.45
C ALA A 23 -26.87 49.52 -21.08
N ASP A 24 -28.11 49.79 -20.65
CA ASP A 24 -28.81 51.03 -20.96
C ASP A 24 -28.41 52.11 -19.94
N CYS A 25 -27.66 53.11 -20.41
CA CYS A 25 -27.16 54.16 -19.53
C CYS A 25 -28.24 55.12 -19.04
N LEU A 26 -29.45 55.09 -19.60
CA LEU A 26 -30.57 55.90 -19.15
C LEU A 26 -31.40 55.21 -18.05
N GLU A 27 -31.38 53.87 -18.05
CA GLU A 27 -32.10 53.04 -17.07
C GLU A 27 -31.17 52.07 -16.35
N LEU A 28 -30.05 52.60 -15.79
CA LEU A 28 -29.13 51.80 -14.99
C LEU A 28 -29.76 51.46 -13.65
N ASP A 29 -30.06 50.18 -13.46
CA ASP A 29 -30.44 49.58 -12.22
C ASP A 29 -29.26 48.98 -11.46
N GLU A 30 -29.48 48.51 -10.25
CA GLU A 30 -28.45 47.86 -9.39
C GLU A 30 -27.92 46.61 -10.07
N ALA A 31 -28.75 45.85 -10.76
CA ALA A 31 -28.35 44.64 -11.47
C ALA A 31 -27.38 44.93 -12.63
N ALA A 32 -27.69 45.99 -13.41
CA ALA A 32 -26.82 46.42 -14.50
C ALA A 32 -25.46 46.93 -14.01
N VAL A 33 -25.44 47.72 -12.94
CA VAL A 33 -24.21 48.18 -12.30
C VAL A 33 -23.41 47.01 -11.77
N THR A 34 -24.03 46.07 -11.10
CA THR A 34 -23.40 44.86 -10.60
C THR A 34 -22.79 44.01 -11.72
N ALA A 35 -23.50 43.87 -12.85
CA ALA A 35 -23.01 43.13 -14.04
C ALA A 35 -21.77 43.82 -14.64
N ILE A 36 -21.72 45.14 -14.71
CA ILE A 36 -20.58 45.90 -15.21
C ILE A 36 -19.37 45.66 -14.28
N ILE A 37 -19.55 45.82 -12.96
CA ILE A 37 -18.47 45.62 -11.97
C ILE A 37 -17.94 44.19 -12.02
N LYS A 38 -18.82 43.19 -12.04
CA LYS A 38 -18.45 41.79 -12.23
C LYS A 38 -17.64 41.61 -13.50
N GLY A 39 -18.11 42.14 -14.65
CA GLY A 39 -17.40 42.04 -15.92
C GLY A 39 -15.96 42.56 -15.84
N VAL A 40 -15.75 43.70 -15.17
CA VAL A 40 -14.41 44.26 -14.94
C VAL A 40 -13.56 43.36 -14.05
N LEU A 41 -14.13 42.86 -12.95
CA LEU A 41 -13.40 42.01 -12.01
C LEU A 41 -13.02 40.65 -12.60
N TYR A 42 -13.81 40.11 -13.50
CA TYR A 42 -13.49 38.87 -14.22
C TYR A 42 -12.30 39.00 -15.18
N GLU A 43 -11.95 40.21 -15.60
CA GLU A 43 -10.75 40.47 -16.42
C GLU A 43 -9.47 40.62 -15.57
N PHE A 44 -9.58 40.63 -14.25
CA PHE A 44 -8.39 40.68 -13.37
C PHE A 44 -7.59 39.39 -13.44
N PRO A 45 -6.27 39.47 -13.22
CA PRO A 45 -5.41 38.29 -13.25
C PRO A 45 -5.78 37.32 -12.11
N VAL A 46 -5.82 36.03 -12.42
CA VAL A 46 -5.82 34.98 -11.41
C VAL A 46 -4.40 34.86 -10.85
N LYS A 47 -4.27 34.81 -9.53
CA LYS A 47 -2.98 34.64 -8.84
C LYS A 47 -2.71 33.20 -8.47
N GLU A 48 -3.76 32.52 -8.04
CA GLU A 48 -3.63 31.15 -7.52
C GLU A 48 -4.94 30.39 -7.73
N LEU A 49 -4.84 29.13 -8.11
CA LEU A 49 -5.93 28.19 -8.16
C LEU A 49 -5.59 26.97 -7.29
N ASP A 50 -6.23 26.90 -6.14
CA ASP A 50 -6.13 25.74 -5.25
C ASP A 50 -7.00 24.59 -5.75
N LEU A 51 -6.39 23.44 -5.98
CA LEU A 51 -7.09 22.22 -6.39
C LEU A 51 -7.07 21.21 -5.25
N PHE A 52 -8.25 20.91 -4.71
CA PHE A 52 -8.41 19.91 -3.67
C PHE A 52 -8.70 18.53 -4.27
N LEU A 53 -7.81 17.60 -4.00
CA LEU A 53 -7.86 16.20 -4.43
C LEU A 53 -8.22 15.29 -3.24
N PRO A 54 -8.76 14.08 -3.48
CA PRO A 54 -8.86 13.08 -2.43
C PRO A 54 -7.49 12.76 -1.83
N PRO A 55 -7.35 12.73 -0.48
CA PRO A 55 -6.04 12.59 0.18
C PRO A 55 -5.25 11.33 -0.19
N TRP A 56 -5.94 10.25 -0.60
CA TRP A 56 -5.28 9.01 -0.99
C TRP A 56 -4.42 9.15 -2.26
N VAL A 57 -4.72 10.14 -3.13
CA VAL A 57 -3.93 10.43 -4.33
C VAL A 57 -2.52 10.90 -3.95
N ASP A 58 -2.39 11.64 -2.85
CA ASP A 58 -1.09 12.11 -2.37
C ASP A 58 -0.20 10.96 -1.88
N ALA A 59 -0.81 9.90 -1.36
CA ALA A 59 -0.11 8.70 -0.91
C ALA A 59 0.46 7.85 -2.05
N LEU A 60 0.01 8.06 -3.30
CA LEU A 60 0.51 7.32 -4.46
C LEU A 60 1.94 7.75 -4.83
N PRO A 61 2.77 6.83 -5.32
CA PRO A 61 4.06 7.14 -5.92
C PRO A 61 3.92 8.17 -7.05
N TYR A 62 4.97 8.96 -7.29
CA TYR A 62 4.92 10.05 -8.28
C TYR A 62 4.75 9.55 -9.73
N ASP A 63 5.24 8.37 -10.02
CA ASP A 63 5.16 7.67 -11.31
C ASP A 63 3.87 6.85 -11.49
N HIS A 64 3.01 6.83 -10.48
CA HIS A 64 1.74 6.11 -10.56
C HIS A 64 0.87 6.69 -11.69
N PRO A 65 0.28 5.86 -12.59
CA PRO A 65 -0.45 6.32 -13.77
C PRO A 65 -1.57 7.32 -13.46
N ILE A 66 -2.35 7.08 -12.40
CA ILE A 66 -3.43 7.97 -11.97
C ILE A 66 -2.87 9.36 -11.60
N LYS A 67 -1.81 9.40 -10.77
CA LYS A 67 -1.23 10.65 -10.29
C LYS A 67 -0.56 11.43 -11.43
N SER A 68 0.22 10.77 -12.26
CA SER A 68 0.91 11.39 -13.40
C SER A 68 -0.06 11.89 -14.45
N GLY A 69 -1.12 11.12 -14.78
CA GLY A 69 -2.17 11.51 -15.71
C GLY A 69 -2.95 12.73 -15.22
N LEU A 70 -3.35 12.72 -13.95
CA LEU A 70 -4.06 13.84 -13.32
C LEU A 70 -3.21 15.13 -13.31
N TYR A 71 -1.94 15.04 -12.92
CA TYR A 71 -1.05 16.21 -12.92
C TYR A 71 -0.75 16.72 -14.33
N THR A 72 -0.75 15.86 -15.33
CA THR A 72 -0.64 16.26 -16.74
C THR A 72 -1.90 17.02 -17.18
N ALA A 73 -3.08 16.50 -16.89
CA ALA A 73 -4.35 17.17 -17.19
C ALA A 73 -4.48 18.54 -16.50
N ILE A 74 -4.05 18.64 -15.24
CA ILE A 74 -4.01 19.91 -14.49
C ILE A 74 -3.06 20.90 -15.17
N ARG A 75 -1.86 20.48 -15.56
CA ARG A 75 -0.87 21.33 -16.20
C ARG A 75 -1.34 21.83 -17.57
N GLU A 76 -1.92 20.96 -18.37
CA GLU A 76 -2.45 21.29 -19.68
C GLU A 76 -3.67 22.22 -19.58
N GLY A 77 -4.63 21.91 -18.70
CA GLY A 77 -5.79 22.75 -18.45
C GLY A 77 -5.43 24.16 -17.94
N ALA A 78 -4.41 24.27 -17.11
CA ALA A 78 -3.96 25.54 -16.53
C ALA A 78 -3.08 26.39 -17.48
N ALA A 79 -2.53 25.81 -18.54
CA ALA A 79 -1.56 26.47 -19.42
C ALA A 79 -2.08 27.79 -20.07
N GLY A 80 -3.41 27.92 -20.24
CA GLY A 80 -4.05 29.13 -20.82
C GLY A 80 -4.78 30.00 -19.79
N MET A 81 -4.63 29.76 -18.51
CA MET A 81 -5.32 30.47 -17.44
C MET A 81 -4.54 31.74 -17.05
N HIS A 82 -5.10 32.90 -17.34
CA HIS A 82 -4.50 34.18 -17.01
C HIS A 82 -5.43 35.10 -16.21
N ARG A 83 -6.73 34.99 -16.42
CA ARG A 83 -7.75 35.86 -15.84
C ARG A 83 -8.76 35.04 -15.04
N ILE A 84 -9.45 35.69 -14.14
CA ILE A 84 -10.49 35.03 -13.31
C ILE A 84 -11.56 34.36 -14.20
N ARG A 85 -11.93 34.95 -15.32
CA ARG A 85 -12.89 34.33 -16.27
C ARG A 85 -12.42 33.00 -16.87
N ASP A 86 -11.12 32.76 -16.88
CA ASP A 86 -10.56 31.51 -17.43
C ASP A 86 -10.69 30.34 -16.45
N VAL A 87 -10.89 30.60 -15.16
CA VAL A 87 -10.96 29.58 -14.10
C VAL A 87 -12.03 28.53 -14.39
N GLU A 88 -13.24 28.95 -14.79
CA GLU A 88 -14.34 28.04 -15.06
C GLU A 88 -14.00 27.08 -16.23
N ARG A 89 -13.45 27.61 -17.31
CA ARG A 89 -13.00 26.81 -18.46
C ARG A 89 -11.88 25.86 -18.09
N THR A 90 -10.92 26.33 -17.29
CA THR A 90 -9.81 25.52 -16.80
C THR A 90 -10.29 24.36 -15.93
N VAL A 91 -11.16 24.62 -14.97
CA VAL A 91 -11.70 23.58 -14.08
C VAL A 91 -12.56 22.58 -14.88
N THR A 92 -13.33 23.06 -15.85
CA THR A 92 -14.11 22.17 -16.74
C THR A 92 -13.19 21.28 -17.57
N ALA A 93 -12.15 21.83 -18.17
CA ALA A 93 -11.17 21.05 -18.95
C ALA A 93 -10.43 20.00 -18.11
N ILE A 94 -10.09 20.33 -16.87
CA ILE A 94 -9.52 19.34 -15.92
C ILE A 94 -10.55 18.25 -15.60
N GLY A 95 -11.81 18.63 -15.48
CA GLY A 95 -12.92 17.68 -15.24
C GLY A 95 -13.22 16.71 -16.38
N GLU A 96 -12.76 16.99 -17.60
CA GLU A 96 -12.88 16.09 -18.76
C GLU A 96 -11.83 14.96 -18.76
N CYS A 97 -10.90 14.96 -17.79
CA CYS A 97 -9.94 13.87 -17.62
C CYS A 97 -10.66 12.58 -17.22
N ASP A 98 -10.32 11.46 -17.86
CA ASP A 98 -10.94 10.14 -17.64
C ASP A 98 -10.90 9.67 -16.16
N THR A 99 -9.93 10.16 -15.41
CA THR A 99 -9.76 9.82 -13.98
C THR A 99 -10.59 10.70 -13.04
N VAL A 100 -11.23 11.75 -13.53
CA VAL A 100 -12.02 12.71 -12.75
C VAL A 100 -13.50 12.45 -12.95
N SER A 101 -14.24 12.24 -11.87
CA SER A 101 -15.71 12.08 -11.93
C SER A 101 -16.44 13.41 -11.88
N SER A 102 -15.93 14.37 -11.15
CA SER A 102 -16.47 15.74 -11.12
C SER A 102 -15.40 16.76 -10.72
N ALA A 103 -15.52 17.96 -11.31
CA ALA A 103 -14.71 19.12 -10.96
C ALA A 103 -15.64 20.28 -10.64
N ARG A 104 -15.52 20.87 -9.45
CA ARG A 104 -16.39 21.96 -9.00
C ARG A 104 -15.60 23.11 -8.42
N ILE A 105 -15.91 24.32 -8.83
CA ILE A 105 -15.38 25.53 -8.22
C ILE A 105 -16.05 25.68 -6.84
N THR A 106 -15.27 25.77 -5.79
CA THR A 106 -15.73 25.97 -4.42
C THR A 106 -15.77 27.43 -4.03
N SER A 107 -14.82 28.22 -4.52
CA SER A 107 -14.78 29.65 -4.26
C SER A 107 -14.01 30.42 -5.34
N ILE A 108 -14.40 31.68 -5.56
CA ILE A 108 -13.64 32.65 -6.35
C ILE A 108 -13.64 33.97 -5.57
N SER A 109 -12.46 34.46 -5.24
CA SER A 109 -12.29 35.76 -4.62
C SER A 109 -11.86 36.80 -5.64
N LEU A 110 -12.82 37.56 -6.15
CA LEU A 110 -12.62 38.54 -7.21
C LEU A 110 -11.63 39.67 -6.81
N GLY A 111 -11.60 40.02 -5.50
CA GLY A 111 -10.71 41.07 -5.01
C GLY A 111 -9.25 40.64 -4.83
N THR A 112 -9.00 39.36 -4.59
CA THR A 112 -7.65 38.82 -4.32
C THR A 112 -7.05 38.07 -5.50
N GLY A 113 -7.88 37.63 -6.45
CA GLY A 113 -7.46 36.79 -7.57
C GLY A 113 -7.22 35.32 -7.19
N LEU A 114 -7.79 34.86 -6.06
CA LEU A 114 -7.69 33.48 -5.60
C LEU A 114 -8.93 32.70 -6.02
N ALA A 115 -8.75 31.49 -6.48
CA ALA A 115 -9.82 30.56 -6.79
C ALA A 115 -9.52 29.21 -6.14
N ALA A 116 -10.56 28.45 -5.83
CA ALA A 116 -10.44 27.11 -5.31
C ALA A 116 -11.44 26.20 -6.00
N ALA A 117 -11.00 24.99 -6.32
CA ALA A 117 -11.86 23.96 -6.92
C ALA A 117 -11.59 22.59 -6.28
N GLN A 118 -12.63 21.79 -6.21
CA GLN A 118 -12.57 20.41 -5.72
C GLN A 118 -12.71 19.46 -6.89
N LEU A 119 -11.80 18.49 -6.95
CA LEU A 119 -11.82 17.40 -7.90
C LEU A 119 -12.23 16.12 -7.16
N GLU A 120 -13.20 15.41 -7.70
CA GLU A 120 -13.63 14.12 -7.19
C GLU A 120 -13.25 13.03 -8.19
N LEU A 121 -12.74 11.92 -7.67
CA LEU A 121 -12.42 10.74 -8.45
C LEU A 121 -13.48 9.65 -8.20
N PRO A 122 -13.70 8.73 -9.14
CA PRO A 122 -14.61 7.61 -8.91
C PRO A 122 -14.22 6.80 -7.69
N ARG A 123 -15.17 6.45 -6.83
CA ARG A 123 -14.90 5.64 -5.61
C ARG A 123 -14.27 4.29 -5.93
N GLY A 124 -14.70 3.65 -7.03
CA GLY A 124 -14.13 2.38 -7.48
C GLY A 124 -12.62 2.48 -7.71
N LEU A 125 -12.14 3.58 -8.27
CA LEU A 125 -10.72 3.80 -8.54
C LEU A 125 -9.85 3.74 -7.26
N PHE A 126 -10.38 4.17 -6.12
CA PHE A 126 -9.71 4.05 -4.83
C PHE A 126 -9.51 2.58 -4.43
N TYR A 127 -10.57 1.77 -4.51
CA TYR A 127 -10.50 0.36 -4.12
C TYR A 127 -9.68 -0.47 -5.10
N ASP A 128 -9.78 -0.20 -6.40
CA ASP A 128 -8.96 -0.85 -7.42
C ASP A 128 -7.47 -0.60 -7.17
N THR A 129 -7.11 0.66 -6.92
CA THR A 129 -5.73 1.05 -6.60
C THR A 129 -5.25 0.43 -5.29
N LEU A 130 -6.10 0.41 -4.26
CA LEU A 130 -5.78 -0.19 -2.98
C LEU A 130 -5.58 -1.70 -3.10
N SER A 131 -6.41 -2.37 -3.90
CA SER A 131 -6.29 -3.80 -4.20
C SER A 131 -4.99 -4.11 -4.96
N GLU A 132 -4.65 -3.30 -5.96
CA GLU A 132 -3.41 -3.46 -6.72
C GLU A 132 -2.16 -3.32 -5.84
N GLN A 133 -2.12 -2.31 -4.97
CA GLN A 133 -0.97 -2.06 -4.11
C GLN A 133 -0.84 -3.03 -2.94
N SER A 134 -1.96 -3.46 -2.38
CA SER A 134 -1.97 -4.34 -1.21
C SER A 134 -1.93 -5.83 -1.56
N GLY A 135 -2.33 -6.20 -2.77
CA GLY A 135 -2.53 -7.59 -3.20
C GLY A 135 -3.79 -8.24 -2.61
N PHE A 136 -4.63 -7.48 -1.90
CA PHE A 136 -5.92 -7.94 -1.40
C PHE A 136 -7.05 -7.54 -2.35
N THR A 137 -8.13 -8.28 -2.36
CA THR A 137 -9.34 -7.93 -3.12
C THR A 137 -10.25 -7.09 -2.24
N ILE A 138 -10.45 -5.82 -2.60
CA ILE A 138 -11.23 -4.84 -1.84
C ILE A 138 -12.15 -4.11 -2.82
N HIS A 139 -13.47 -4.17 -2.62
CA HIS A 139 -14.45 -3.55 -3.52
C HIS A 139 -15.17 -2.37 -2.87
N ASP A 140 -15.28 -2.35 -1.55
CA ASP A 140 -16.02 -1.33 -0.81
C ASP A 140 -15.48 -1.10 0.61
N ASP A 141 -16.13 -0.19 1.33
CA ASP A 141 -15.79 0.15 2.72
C ASP A 141 -15.95 -1.05 3.67
N GLY A 142 -16.86 -1.98 3.37
CA GLY A 142 -17.10 -3.19 4.15
C GLY A 142 -15.92 -4.14 4.08
N ASP A 143 -15.45 -4.48 2.87
CA ASP A 143 -14.27 -5.29 2.63
C ASP A 143 -13.03 -4.69 3.31
N LEU A 144 -12.87 -3.36 3.18
CA LEU A 144 -11.76 -2.64 3.80
C LEU A 144 -11.81 -2.74 5.33
N MET A 145 -12.97 -2.60 5.94
CA MET A 145 -13.14 -2.69 7.39
C MET A 145 -12.86 -4.11 7.89
N GLU A 146 -13.35 -5.13 7.20
CA GLU A 146 -13.09 -6.53 7.53
C GLU A 146 -11.60 -6.86 7.43
N LEU A 147 -10.95 -6.41 6.33
CA LEU A 147 -9.52 -6.59 6.14
C LEU A 147 -8.70 -5.91 7.25
N LEU A 148 -9.00 -4.65 7.58
CA LEU A 148 -8.31 -3.92 8.64
C LEU A 148 -8.49 -4.60 10.02
N SER A 149 -9.68 -5.11 10.31
CA SER A 149 -9.96 -5.83 11.55
C SER A 149 -9.16 -7.14 11.62
N SER A 150 -9.09 -7.88 10.51
CA SER A 150 -8.28 -9.09 10.40
C SER A 150 -6.78 -8.79 10.55
N LEU A 151 -6.28 -7.79 9.85
CA LEU A 151 -4.88 -7.37 9.94
C LEU A 151 -4.50 -6.85 11.32
N ALA A 152 -5.40 -6.16 12.03
CA ALA A 152 -5.18 -5.72 13.39
C ALA A 152 -4.97 -6.91 14.33
N HIS A 153 -5.78 -7.96 14.19
CA HIS A 153 -5.60 -9.20 14.95
C HIS A 153 -4.27 -9.90 14.61
N VAL A 154 -3.99 -10.08 13.32
CA VAL A 154 -2.72 -10.66 12.86
C VAL A 154 -1.52 -9.86 13.36
N LYS A 155 -1.58 -8.53 13.31
CA LYS A 155 -0.54 -7.64 13.82
C LYS A 155 -0.31 -7.82 15.31
N THR A 156 -1.38 -7.92 16.10
CA THR A 156 -1.29 -8.14 17.54
C THR A 156 -0.56 -9.45 17.87
N GLU A 157 -0.88 -10.53 17.17
CA GLU A 157 -0.20 -11.82 17.33
C GLU A 157 1.26 -11.78 16.83
N TYR A 158 1.49 -11.11 15.70
CA TYR A 158 2.84 -10.95 15.16
C TYR A 158 3.75 -10.14 16.10
N ASP A 159 3.24 -9.04 16.67
CA ASP A 159 4.01 -8.19 17.58
C ASP A 159 4.51 -8.95 18.82
N LYS A 160 3.78 -9.99 19.27
CA LYS A 160 4.22 -10.86 20.38
C LYS A 160 5.50 -11.66 20.04
N VAL A 161 5.65 -12.03 18.79
CA VAL A 161 6.75 -12.92 18.34
C VAL A 161 7.84 -12.20 17.53
N ALA A 162 7.59 -10.97 17.11
CA ALA A 162 8.46 -10.22 16.20
C ALA A 162 9.90 -10.08 16.75
N GLY A 163 10.06 -9.75 18.02
CA GLY A 163 11.38 -9.65 18.68
C GLY A 163 12.15 -10.95 18.63
N ALA A 164 11.51 -12.06 19.05
CA ALA A 164 12.10 -13.37 19.02
C ALA A 164 12.48 -13.82 17.59
N LEU A 165 11.67 -13.46 16.60
CA LEU A 165 11.95 -13.76 15.19
C LEU A 165 13.20 -13.03 14.68
N GLU A 166 13.39 -11.76 15.05
CA GLU A 166 14.60 -11.00 14.72
C GLU A 166 15.84 -11.57 15.42
N GLU A 167 15.71 -11.99 16.68
CA GLU A 167 16.77 -12.69 17.40
C GLU A 167 17.16 -13.99 16.71
N VAL A 168 16.19 -14.80 16.28
CA VAL A 168 16.47 -16.04 15.53
C VAL A 168 17.21 -15.76 14.23
N LYS A 169 16.85 -14.70 13.50
CA LYS A 169 17.55 -14.35 12.25
C LYS A 169 19.01 -13.96 12.49
N SER A 170 19.30 -13.27 13.59
CA SER A 170 20.63 -12.75 13.89
C SER A 170 21.51 -13.74 14.64
N THR A 171 20.97 -14.48 15.61
CA THR A 171 21.72 -15.36 16.51
C THR A 171 21.44 -16.85 16.32
N GLY A 172 20.37 -17.19 15.61
CA GLY A 172 19.90 -18.58 15.49
C GLY A 172 18.96 -19.02 16.62
N TYR A 173 18.72 -18.17 17.63
CA TYR A 173 17.86 -18.49 18.76
C TYR A 173 17.09 -17.24 19.23
N GLY A 174 15.81 -17.39 19.51
CA GLY A 174 14.95 -16.32 20.00
C GLY A 174 13.93 -16.82 21.02
N ILE A 175 13.56 -15.95 21.95
CA ILE A 175 12.64 -16.27 23.04
C ILE A 175 11.49 -15.28 23.05
N VAL A 176 10.25 -15.80 23.00
CA VAL A 176 9.07 -15.01 23.32
C VAL A 176 8.86 -15.05 24.83
N VAL A 177 9.07 -13.93 25.48
CA VAL A 177 8.87 -13.79 26.92
C VAL A 177 7.37 -13.73 27.19
N PRO A 178 6.83 -14.53 28.13
CA PRO A 178 5.41 -14.49 28.47
C PRO A 178 5.00 -13.12 29.04
N SER A 179 3.77 -12.72 28.75
CA SER A 179 3.20 -11.53 29.35
C SER A 179 2.84 -11.76 30.83
N THR A 180 2.61 -10.66 31.55
CA THR A 180 2.23 -10.73 32.99
C THR A 180 0.92 -11.48 33.19
N ASP A 181 0.03 -11.44 32.20
CA ASP A 181 -1.29 -12.09 32.26
C ASP A 181 -1.19 -13.62 32.05
N GLU A 182 -0.08 -14.11 31.51
CA GLU A 182 0.19 -15.55 31.32
C GLU A 182 0.86 -16.19 32.51
N LEU A 183 1.22 -15.40 33.55
CA LEU A 183 1.81 -15.88 34.77
C LEU A 183 0.79 -16.63 35.63
N VAL A 184 1.06 -17.90 35.89
CA VAL A 184 0.31 -18.70 36.86
C VAL A 184 1.04 -18.61 38.20
N LEU A 185 0.41 -17.97 39.20
CA LEU A 185 0.95 -17.77 40.53
C LEU A 185 0.45 -18.88 41.44
N GLU A 186 1.39 -19.58 42.11
CA GLU A 186 1.04 -20.56 43.13
C GLU A 186 0.81 -19.87 44.49
N GLU A 187 0.11 -20.55 45.40
CA GLU A 187 -0.08 -20.03 46.75
C GLU A 187 1.27 -19.88 47.50
N PRO A 188 1.46 -18.81 48.28
CA PRO A 188 2.70 -18.59 49.05
C PRO A 188 2.89 -19.68 50.10
N GLU A 189 4.06 -20.31 50.13
CA GLU A 189 4.44 -21.32 51.10
C GLU A 189 5.37 -20.72 52.15
N ILE A 190 5.14 -21.08 53.47
CA ILE A 190 6.10 -20.74 54.52
C ILE A 190 7.21 -21.76 54.51
N VAL A 191 8.47 -21.31 54.34
CA VAL A 191 9.66 -22.14 54.34
C VAL A 191 10.59 -21.78 55.48
N LYS A 192 11.21 -22.81 56.12
CA LYS A 192 12.18 -22.62 57.18
C LYS A 192 13.59 -22.93 56.64
N GLN A 193 14.47 -21.91 56.70
CA GLN A 193 15.84 -22.04 56.24
C GLN A 193 16.83 -21.51 57.29
N GLY A 194 17.69 -22.36 57.74
CA GLY A 194 18.72 -21.96 58.73
C GLY A 194 18.21 -21.37 60.06
N GLY A 195 17.02 -21.83 60.56
CA GLY A 195 16.42 -21.31 61.78
C GLY A 195 15.55 -20.05 61.59
N ARG A 196 15.45 -19.51 60.39
CA ARG A 196 14.60 -18.37 60.06
C ARG A 196 13.41 -18.83 59.21
N TYR A 197 12.31 -18.10 59.26
CA TYR A 197 11.13 -18.33 58.41
C TYR A 197 11.12 -17.33 57.26
N GLY A 198 10.84 -17.80 56.08
CA GLY A 198 10.67 -17.02 54.87
C GLY A 198 9.38 -17.41 54.13
N VAL A 199 9.01 -16.66 53.10
CA VAL A 199 7.92 -17.00 52.21
C VAL A 199 8.51 -17.40 50.87
N ARG A 200 8.09 -18.57 50.38
CA ARG A 200 8.41 -19.03 49.01
C ARG A 200 7.26 -18.65 48.12
N LEU A 201 7.57 -17.92 47.07
CA LEU A 201 6.65 -17.58 46.00
C LEU A 201 7.08 -18.39 44.75
N LYS A 202 6.13 -19.07 44.14
CA LYS A 202 6.35 -19.76 42.87
C LYS A 202 5.45 -19.18 41.80
N ALA A 203 5.99 -19.02 40.62
CA ALA A 203 5.26 -18.66 39.45
C ALA A 203 5.70 -19.52 38.26
N SER A 204 4.81 -19.83 37.37
CA SER A 204 5.11 -20.51 36.12
C SER A 204 4.47 -19.74 34.96
N ALA A 205 5.09 -19.78 33.81
CA ALA A 205 4.58 -19.18 32.61
C ALA A 205 5.03 -19.95 31.35
N PRO A 206 4.19 -20.06 30.32
CA PRO A 206 4.63 -20.63 29.05
C PRO A 206 5.60 -19.67 28.35
N SER A 207 6.71 -20.17 27.83
CA SER A 207 7.58 -19.43 26.92
C SER A 207 7.65 -20.13 25.57
N ILE A 208 7.81 -19.34 24.49
CA ILE A 208 8.01 -19.91 23.15
C ILE A 208 9.47 -19.72 22.77
N HIS A 209 10.11 -20.81 22.39
CA HIS A 209 11.51 -20.82 21.94
C HIS A 209 11.55 -21.11 20.46
N MET A 210 12.20 -20.23 19.70
CA MET A 210 12.41 -20.34 18.26
C MET A 210 13.88 -20.66 18.01
N ILE A 211 14.14 -21.71 17.22
CA ILE A 211 15.51 -22.16 16.92
C ILE A 211 15.65 -22.28 15.41
N ARG A 212 16.69 -21.66 14.87
CA ARG A 212 17.12 -21.88 13.50
C ARG A 212 18.10 -23.05 13.46
N ALA A 213 17.75 -24.07 12.67
CA ALA A 213 18.61 -25.20 12.43
C ALA A 213 18.83 -25.36 10.93
N ASP A 214 20.07 -25.54 10.51
CA ASP A 214 20.40 -25.85 9.13
C ASP A 214 20.25 -27.37 8.94
N ILE A 215 19.37 -27.74 8.02
CA ILE A 215 19.02 -29.13 7.74
C ILE A 215 19.53 -29.49 6.36
N GLU A 216 20.35 -30.54 6.32
CA GLU A 216 20.87 -31.08 5.07
C GLU A 216 20.08 -32.30 4.64
N THR A 217 19.87 -32.41 3.34
CA THR A 217 19.31 -33.61 2.73
C THR A 217 20.10 -34.03 1.51
N GLU A 218 20.18 -35.31 1.32
CA GLU A 218 20.81 -35.93 0.15
C GLU A 218 19.79 -36.86 -0.49
N VAL A 219 19.58 -36.66 -1.79
CA VAL A 219 18.70 -37.50 -2.61
C VAL A 219 19.55 -38.14 -3.67
N SER A 220 19.63 -39.48 -3.69
CA SER A 220 20.39 -40.24 -4.63
C SER A 220 19.46 -41.08 -5.54
N PRO A 221 18.92 -40.48 -6.63
CA PRO A 221 18.06 -41.23 -7.53
C PRO A 221 18.85 -42.35 -8.22
N ILE A 222 18.29 -43.57 -8.23
CA ILE A 222 18.92 -44.73 -8.87
C ILE A 222 18.69 -44.63 -10.36
N VAL A 223 19.76 -44.49 -11.15
CA VAL A 223 19.72 -44.34 -12.62
C VAL A 223 19.97 -45.66 -13.36
N GLY A 224 20.56 -46.63 -12.68
CA GLY A 224 20.92 -47.91 -13.27
C GLY A 224 22.28 -48.44 -12.81
N ASN A 225 23.15 -48.87 -13.73
CA ASN A 225 24.51 -49.30 -13.40
C ASN A 225 25.50 -48.13 -13.36
N GLU A 226 26.71 -48.37 -12.87
CA GLU A 226 27.77 -47.35 -12.70
C GLU A 226 28.05 -46.57 -13.99
N LYS A 227 28.15 -47.24 -15.15
CA LYS A 227 28.39 -46.57 -16.44
C LYS A 227 27.23 -45.64 -16.84
N GLN A 228 25.99 -46.07 -16.64
CA GLN A 228 24.80 -45.24 -16.93
C GLN A 228 24.74 -44.03 -16.03
N SER A 229 25.15 -44.13 -14.78
CA SER A 229 25.23 -43.01 -13.86
C SER A 229 26.33 -42.03 -14.27
N GLU A 230 27.52 -42.51 -14.65
CA GLU A 230 28.60 -41.65 -15.19
C GLU A 230 28.19 -40.93 -16.46
N GLU A 231 27.58 -41.66 -17.43
CA GLU A 231 27.08 -41.08 -18.67
C GLU A 231 26.03 -39.97 -18.41
N MET A 232 25.15 -40.19 -17.44
CA MET A 232 24.15 -39.23 -17.08
C MET A 232 24.73 -37.96 -16.42
N VAL A 233 25.69 -38.11 -15.53
CA VAL A 233 26.38 -36.96 -14.89
C VAL A 233 27.14 -36.17 -15.99
N ASN A 234 27.84 -36.84 -16.87
CA ASN A 234 28.55 -36.20 -17.99
C ASN A 234 27.58 -35.50 -18.94
N PHE A 235 26.45 -36.11 -19.25
CA PHE A 235 25.38 -35.48 -20.06
C PHE A 235 24.86 -34.20 -19.41
N LEU A 236 24.53 -34.24 -18.10
CA LEU A 236 24.07 -33.07 -17.38
C LEU A 236 25.09 -31.93 -17.37
N LEU A 237 26.36 -32.25 -17.14
CA LEU A 237 27.42 -31.24 -17.11
C LEU A 237 27.69 -30.64 -18.50
N GLN A 238 27.53 -31.41 -19.57
CA GLN A 238 27.71 -30.93 -20.94
C GLN A 238 26.51 -30.15 -21.45
N GLU A 239 25.29 -30.66 -21.23
CA GLU A 239 24.06 -30.04 -21.74
C GLU A 239 23.80 -28.66 -21.11
N PHE A 240 24.16 -28.51 -19.87
CA PHE A 240 23.93 -27.25 -19.15
C PHE A 240 25.20 -26.38 -18.96
N GLU A 241 26.29 -26.71 -19.68
CA GLU A 241 27.57 -25.95 -19.65
C GLU A 241 28.08 -25.64 -18.22
N GLY A 242 27.73 -26.48 -17.24
CA GLY A 242 28.05 -26.25 -15.83
C GLY A 242 27.14 -25.25 -15.08
N ASP A 243 26.06 -24.79 -15.71
CA ASP A 243 25.06 -23.96 -14.99
C ASP A 243 24.28 -24.83 -13.97
N THR A 244 24.70 -24.73 -12.73
CA THR A 244 24.10 -25.46 -11.61
C THR A 244 22.60 -25.19 -11.47
N LYS A 245 22.13 -23.96 -11.73
CA LYS A 245 20.71 -23.61 -11.59
C LYS A 245 19.86 -24.30 -12.64
N ALA A 246 20.34 -24.37 -13.88
CA ALA A 246 19.64 -25.05 -14.97
C ALA A 246 19.58 -26.57 -14.71
N ILE A 247 20.65 -27.19 -14.17
CA ILE A 247 20.65 -28.60 -13.76
C ILE A 247 19.57 -28.87 -12.71
N TRP A 248 19.45 -28.00 -11.68
CA TRP A 248 18.44 -28.17 -10.63
C TRP A 248 16.99 -28.05 -11.14
N GLN A 249 16.78 -27.30 -12.22
CA GLN A 249 15.45 -27.14 -12.85
C GLN A 249 15.14 -28.22 -13.89
N SER A 250 16.13 -29.01 -14.29
CA SER A 250 15.95 -30.07 -15.32
C SER A 250 15.02 -31.17 -14.80
N ASN A 251 14.10 -31.62 -15.68
CA ASN A 251 13.12 -32.66 -15.37
C ASN A 251 13.54 -33.98 -16.04
N ILE A 252 14.28 -34.79 -15.33
CA ILE A 252 14.80 -36.08 -15.85
C ILE A 252 14.03 -37.29 -15.32
N PHE A 253 13.47 -37.16 -14.10
CA PHE A 253 12.76 -38.24 -13.40
C PHE A 253 11.26 -38.02 -13.31
N GLY A 254 10.66 -37.24 -14.22
CA GLY A 254 9.25 -36.82 -14.12
C GLY A 254 9.01 -35.67 -13.16
N LYS A 255 10.03 -35.27 -12.40
CA LYS A 255 10.08 -34.09 -11.50
C LYS A 255 11.44 -33.43 -11.65
N SER A 256 11.54 -32.14 -11.34
CA SER A 256 12.84 -31.47 -11.30
C SER A 256 13.67 -31.95 -10.09
N PHE A 257 15.00 -31.84 -10.20
CA PHE A 257 15.86 -32.15 -9.05
C PHE A 257 15.52 -31.28 -7.84
N HIS A 258 15.16 -30.03 -8.08
CA HIS A 258 14.72 -29.11 -7.03
C HIS A 258 13.46 -29.63 -6.31
N GLU A 259 12.46 -30.12 -7.05
CA GLU A 259 11.25 -30.71 -6.48
C GLU A 259 11.55 -31.95 -5.66
N LEU A 260 12.39 -32.85 -6.18
CA LEU A 260 12.76 -34.08 -5.47
C LEU A 260 13.45 -33.79 -4.13
N VAL A 261 14.41 -32.87 -4.13
CA VAL A 261 15.11 -32.47 -2.89
C VAL A 261 14.19 -31.72 -1.93
N SER A 262 13.32 -30.84 -2.46
CA SER A 262 12.35 -30.12 -1.63
C SER A 262 11.33 -31.07 -0.98
N GLU A 263 10.86 -32.09 -1.68
CA GLU A 263 9.94 -33.09 -1.12
C GLU A 263 10.62 -33.89 0.01
N ASP A 264 11.87 -34.34 -0.20
CA ASP A 264 12.60 -35.11 0.82
C ASP A 264 12.89 -34.23 2.06
N LEU A 265 13.35 -32.99 1.85
CA LEU A 265 13.58 -32.03 2.92
C LEU A 265 12.30 -31.77 3.73
N ASN A 266 11.20 -31.46 3.05
CA ASN A 266 9.90 -31.28 3.69
C ASN A 266 9.42 -32.56 4.41
N GLY A 267 9.70 -33.73 3.81
CA GLY A 267 9.42 -35.01 4.43
C GLY A 267 10.18 -35.23 5.74
N LYS A 268 11.47 -34.89 5.78
CA LYS A 268 12.30 -34.97 6.99
C LYS A 268 11.83 -34.00 8.08
N LEU A 269 11.53 -32.75 7.69
CA LEU A 269 11.04 -31.71 8.61
C LEU A 269 9.70 -32.08 9.26
N LYS A 270 8.75 -32.61 8.48
CA LYS A 270 7.44 -33.01 8.99
C LYS A 270 7.44 -34.31 9.82
N ARG A 271 8.48 -35.13 9.67
CA ARG A 271 8.61 -36.42 10.34
C ARG A 271 9.38 -36.41 11.65
N MET A 272 9.59 -35.20 12.25
CA MET A 272 10.22 -35.19 13.58
C MET A 272 9.34 -36.02 14.54
N PRO A 273 9.87 -37.11 15.12
CA PRO A 273 9.11 -37.98 16.01
C PRO A 273 8.59 -37.22 17.25
N ASP A 274 7.39 -37.58 17.72
CA ASP A 274 6.79 -36.92 18.88
C ASP A 274 7.62 -37.07 20.16
N ASP A 275 8.30 -38.22 20.31
CA ASP A 275 9.23 -38.46 21.42
C ASP A 275 10.47 -37.52 21.37
N ALA A 276 10.97 -37.19 20.18
CA ALA A 276 12.04 -36.23 20.02
C ALA A 276 11.58 -34.80 20.37
N ARG A 277 10.37 -34.41 19.97
CA ARG A 277 9.77 -33.14 20.38
C ARG A 277 9.59 -33.03 21.88
N ALA A 278 9.04 -34.07 22.50
CA ALA A 278 8.85 -34.11 23.94
C ALA A 278 10.19 -34.01 24.71
N LYS A 279 11.22 -34.72 24.26
CA LYS A 279 12.56 -34.62 24.86
C LYS A 279 13.19 -33.25 24.73
N LEU A 280 12.99 -32.55 23.61
CA LEU A 280 13.45 -31.17 23.43
C LEU A 280 12.74 -30.23 24.41
N GLN A 281 11.43 -30.34 24.55
CA GLN A 281 10.66 -29.55 25.52
C GLN A 281 11.08 -29.82 26.96
N GLU A 282 11.21 -31.08 27.37
CA GLU A 282 11.67 -31.45 28.69
C GLU A 282 13.11 -30.94 28.98
N THR A 283 13.97 -31.00 27.98
CA THR A 283 15.34 -30.49 28.11
C THR A 283 15.35 -28.99 28.33
N LEU A 284 14.57 -28.21 27.55
CA LEU A 284 14.42 -26.77 27.74
C LEU A 284 13.86 -26.42 29.12
N GLN A 285 12.80 -27.10 29.56
CA GLN A 285 12.19 -26.91 30.89
C GLN A 285 13.15 -27.17 32.04
N ARG A 286 14.13 -28.06 31.85
CA ARG A 286 15.15 -28.39 32.87
C ARG A 286 16.33 -27.42 32.87
N ILE A 287 16.65 -26.80 31.75
CA ILE A 287 17.77 -25.86 31.61
C ILE A 287 17.39 -24.49 32.13
N ILE A 288 16.13 -24.09 31.90
CA ILE A 288 15.59 -22.82 32.35
C ILE A 288 15.00 -22.94 33.75
#